data_e8ba946f7fd77e4996ab3a800d6856da
#
_entry.id   e8ba946f7fd77e4996ab3a800d6856da
#
_cell.length_a   1.000
_cell.length_b   1.000
_cell.length_c   1.000
_cell.angle_alpha   90.00
_cell.angle_beta   90.00
_cell.angle_gamma   90.00
#
_symmetry.space_group_name_H-M   'P 1'
#
loop_
_entity.id
_entity.type
_entity.pdbx_description
1 polymer ?
#
loop_
_entity_poly.entity_id
_entity_poly.type
_entity_poly.pdbx_seq_one_letter_code
_entity_poly.pdbx_strand_id
1 'polypeptide(L)'
;MEIHRHPTKDESFVLLRGRVRVNTYNDDGTVIESVVLCPEEGLYGVDIPKNVWHNVECLEPGSVFFECKEGPFVPHEEEGVLTV
;
A
#
# COMPACT_ATOMS: atom_id res chain seq x y z
N MET A 1 -4.96 -2.43 -8.41
CA MET A 1 -4.60 -3.50 -7.45
C MET A 1 -5.84 -3.98 -6.73
N GLU A 2 -5.98 -5.27 -6.58
CA GLU A 2 -7.12 -5.85 -5.86
C GLU A 2 -7.11 -5.51 -4.39
N ILE A 3 -8.29 -5.49 -3.78
CA ILE A 3 -8.42 -5.31 -2.33
C ILE A 3 -7.97 -6.59 -1.66
N HIS A 4 -7.04 -6.48 -0.73
CA HIS A 4 -6.48 -7.63 -0.02
C HIS A 4 -6.08 -7.25 1.40
N ARG A 5 -5.73 -8.23 2.21
CA ARG A 5 -5.22 -8.02 3.55
C ARG A 5 -4.21 -9.10 3.93
N HIS A 6 -3.38 -8.77 4.90
CA HIS A 6 -2.42 -9.71 5.46
C HIS A 6 -2.79 -9.96 6.92
N PRO A 7 -3.22 -11.18 7.28
CA PRO A 7 -3.77 -11.44 8.61
C PRO A 7 -2.78 -11.30 9.77
N THR A 8 -1.49 -11.48 9.49
CA THR A 8 -0.48 -11.57 10.56
C THR A 8 0.63 -10.53 10.46
N LYS A 9 0.61 -9.68 9.46
CA LYS A 9 1.72 -8.75 9.20
C LYS A 9 1.23 -7.33 8.96
N ASP A 10 1.94 -6.38 9.53
CA ASP A 10 1.78 -4.98 9.17
C ASP A 10 2.54 -4.72 7.88
N GLU A 11 2.07 -3.76 7.09
CA GLU A 11 2.74 -3.35 5.86
C GLU A 11 3.02 -1.87 5.89
N SER A 12 4.12 -1.48 5.24
CA SER A 12 4.44 -0.08 5.01
C SER A 12 4.63 0.13 3.51
N PHE A 13 4.01 1.18 2.99
CA PHE A 13 4.21 1.60 1.60
C PHE A 13 4.99 2.90 1.59
N VAL A 14 6.03 2.96 0.77
CA VAL A 14 6.82 4.17 0.57
C VAL A 14 6.85 4.48 -0.92
N LEU A 15 6.32 5.63 -1.29
CA LEU A 15 6.29 6.07 -2.68
C LEU A 15 7.58 6.80 -3.03
N LEU A 16 8.27 6.32 -4.05
CA LEU A 16 9.52 6.91 -4.51
C LEU A 16 9.30 8.02 -5.52
N ARG A 17 8.30 7.87 -6.38
CA ARG A 17 7.93 8.89 -7.37
C ARG A 17 6.53 8.64 -7.87
N GLY A 18 5.87 9.71 -8.32
CA GLY A 18 4.54 9.63 -8.88
C GLY A 18 3.45 10.00 -7.90
N ARG A 19 2.29 9.41 -8.08
CA ARG A 19 1.12 9.66 -7.25
C ARG A 19 0.27 8.42 -7.20
N VAL A 20 -0.07 7.99 -5.99
CA VAL A 20 -0.95 6.84 -5.78
C VAL A 20 -1.95 7.16 -4.68
N ARG A 21 -3.10 6.47 -4.73
CA ARG A 21 -4.09 6.53 -3.65
C ARG A 21 -4.10 5.18 -2.94
N VAL A 22 -3.93 5.22 -1.63
CA VAL A 22 -4.04 4.03 -0.79
C VAL A 22 -5.38 4.08 -0.08
N ASN A 23 -6.19 3.06 -0.28
CA ASN A 23 -7.51 2.96 0.33
C ASN A 23 -7.53 1.83 1.34
N THR A 24 -8.20 2.06 2.46
CA THR A 24 -8.45 1.01 3.45
C THR A 24 -9.96 0.82 3.60
N TYR A 25 -10.36 -0.41 3.94
CA TYR A 25 -11.76 -0.81 3.91
C TYR A 25 -12.17 -1.59 5.15
N ASN A 26 -13.44 -1.47 5.50
CA ASN A 26 -14.08 -2.34 6.49
C ASN A 26 -14.35 -3.70 5.87
N ASP A 27 -14.73 -4.68 6.70
CA ASP A 27 -15.04 -6.03 6.23
C ASP A 27 -16.23 -6.08 5.26
N ASP A 28 -17.13 -5.08 5.32
CA ASP A 28 -18.26 -4.99 4.41
C ASP A 28 -17.92 -4.30 3.08
N GLY A 29 -16.68 -3.89 2.90
CA GLY A 29 -16.21 -3.23 1.68
C GLY A 29 -16.36 -1.71 1.67
N THR A 30 -16.86 -1.12 2.74
CA THR A 30 -16.94 0.35 2.82
C THR A 30 -15.56 0.93 3.12
N VAL A 31 -15.28 2.10 2.55
CA VAL A 31 -13.99 2.77 2.70
C VAL A 31 -13.86 3.35 4.11
N ILE A 32 -12.76 3.03 4.79
CA ILE A 32 -12.40 3.64 6.06
C ILE A 32 -11.67 4.95 5.78
N GLU A 33 -10.65 4.89 4.92
CA GLU A 33 -9.76 6.02 4.68
C GLU A 33 -9.16 5.92 3.27
N SER A 34 -8.92 7.08 2.65
CA SER A 34 -8.19 7.18 1.39
C SER A 34 -7.11 8.22 1.55
N VAL A 35 -5.87 7.83 1.27
CA VAL A 35 -4.72 8.71 1.38
C VAL A 35 -4.02 8.78 0.03
N VAL A 36 -3.79 9.99 -0.45
CA VAL A 36 -3.02 10.19 -1.68
C VAL A 36 -1.56 10.44 -1.30
N LEU A 37 -0.68 9.58 -1.78
CA LEU A 37 0.76 9.75 -1.60
C LEU A 37 1.33 10.48 -2.80
N CYS A 38 2.09 11.53 -2.53
CA CYS A 38 2.75 12.33 -3.55
C CYS A 38 4.02 12.93 -2.94
N PRO A 39 5.22 12.44 -3.31
CA PRO A 39 6.46 12.94 -2.72
C PRO A 39 6.68 14.44 -2.92
N GLU A 40 6.20 15.01 -4.02
CA GLU A 40 6.31 16.43 -4.28
C GLU A 40 5.54 17.28 -3.27
N GLU A 41 4.52 16.70 -2.63
CA GLU A 41 3.72 17.36 -1.60
C GLU A 41 4.16 16.96 -0.18
N GLY A 42 5.23 16.17 -0.08
CA GLY A 42 5.75 15.72 1.21
C GLY A 42 5.06 14.50 1.80
N LEU A 43 4.19 13.85 1.05
CA LEU A 43 3.48 12.65 1.49
C LEU A 43 4.12 11.43 0.85
N TYR A 44 4.96 10.74 1.60
CA TYR A 44 5.80 9.67 1.07
C TYR A 44 5.32 8.27 1.36
N GLY A 45 4.62 8.06 2.46
CA GLY A 45 4.32 6.71 2.86
C GLY A 45 3.14 6.58 3.80
N VAL A 46 2.73 5.33 4.00
CA VAL A 46 1.63 4.99 4.90
C VAL A 46 1.86 3.59 5.45
N ASP A 47 1.43 3.39 6.69
CA ASP A 47 1.45 2.08 7.34
C ASP A 47 0.04 1.50 7.33
N ILE A 48 -0.05 0.23 6.94
CA ILE A 48 -1.30 -0.51 6.96
C ILE A 48 -1.20 -1.57 8.05
N PRO A 49 -1.98 -1.48 9.12
CA PRO A 49 -1.98 -2.49 10.16
C PRO A 49 -2.37 -3.85 9.61
N LYS A 50 -1.90 -4.90 10.26
CA LYS A 50 -2.30 -6.26 9.90
C LYS A 50 -3.81 -6.39 9.92
N ASN A 51 -4.29 -7.28 9.06
CA ASN A 51 -5.72 -7.61 8.96
C ASN A 51 -6.62 -6.48 8.46
N VAL A 52 -6.07 -5.42 7.89
CA VAL A 52 -6.84 -4.33 7.30
C VAL A 52 -6.90 -4.52 5.79
N TRP A 53 -8.12 -4.52 5.25
CA TRP A 53 -8.34 -4.58 3.81
C TRP A 53 -7.84 -3.29 3.16
N HIS A 54 -7.11 -3.42 2.09
CA HIS A 54 -6.54 -2.26 1.39
C HIS A 54 -6.27 -2.53 -0.07
N ASN A 55 -6.13 -1.45 -0.83
CA ASN A 55 -5.61 -1.49 -2.19
C ASN A 55 -4.86 -0.20 -2.51
N VAL A 56 -4.17 -0.21 -3.63
CA VAL A 56 -3.44 0.95 -4.13
C VAL A 56 -3.90 1.23 -5.56
N GLU A 57 -4.25 2.48 -5.82
CA GLU A 57 -4.62 2.95 -7.15
C GLU A 57 -3.52 3.84 -7.70
N CYS A 58 -3.06 3.55 -8.91
CA CYS A 58 -2.10 4.42 -9.60
C CYS A 58 -2.83 5.64 -10.15
N LEU A 59 -2.42 6.83 -9.72
CA LEU A 59 -2.99 8.08 -10.21
C LEU A 59 -2.12 8.75 -11.27
N GLU A 60 -0.87 8.34 -11.38
CA GLU A 60 0.08 8.90 -12.32
C GLU A 60 0.93 7.79 -12.92
N PRO A 61 1.04 7.71 -14.27
CA PRO A 61 1.86 6.69 -14.92
C PRO A 61 3.31 6.77 -14.48
N GLY A 62 3.96 5.62 -14.34
CA GLY A 62 5.35 5.57 -13.92
C GLY A 62 5.58 5.73 -12.43
N SER A 63 4.53 5.67 -11.63
CA SER A 63 4.67 5.66 -10.17
C SER A 63 5.41 4.41 -9.71
N VAL A 64 6.32 4.59 -8.75
CA VAL A 64 7.13 3.50 -8.20
C VAL A 64 7.06 3.56 -6.69
N PHE A 65 6.76 2.44 -6.05
CA PHE A 65 6.73 2.38 -4.59
C PHE A 65 7.29 1.05 -4.07
N PHE A 66 7.69 1.10 -2.80
CA PHE A 66 8.11 -0.08 -2.06
C PHE A 66 7.03 -0.51 -1.10
N GLU A 67 6.89 -1.82 -0.96
CA GLU A 67 6.04 -2.44 0.03
C GLU A 67 6.93 -3.25 0.96
N CYS A 68 6.87 -2.94 2.25
CA CYS A 68 7.63 -3.65 3.27
C CYS A 68 6.66 -4.35 4.21
N LYS A 69 6.93 -5.61 4.52
CA LYS A 69 6.11 -6.41 5.43
C LYS A 69 6.91 -6.75 6.68
N GLU A 70 6.20 -6.81 7.79
CA GLU A 70 6.75 -7.21 9.08
C GLU A 70 7.13 -8.68 9.09
N GLY A 71 8.14 -9.04 9.90
CA GLY A 71 8.50 -10.42 10.20
C GLY A 71 9.46 -11.05 9.20
N PRO A 72 9.76 -12.34 9.37
CA PRO A 72 10.72 -13.04 8.53
C PRO A 72 10.22 -13.17 7.09
N PHE A 73 11.15 -13.18 6.16
CA PHE A 73 10.87 -13.39 4.76
C PHE A 73 10.25 -14.78 4.51
N VAL A 74 9.17 -14.82 3.74
CA VAL A 74 8.53 -16.05 3.30
C VAL A 74 8.61 -16.07 1.77
N PRO A 75 9.32 -17.05 1.16
CA PRO A 75 9.61 -17.00 -0.28
C PRO A 75 8.42 -16.89 -1.23
N HIS A 76 7.25 -17.36 -0.82
CA HIS A 76 6.06 -17.28 -1.67
C HIS A 76 5.25 -15.99 -1.49
N GLU A 77 5.68 -15.09 -0.63
CA GLU A 77 5.06 -13.78 -0.47
C GLU A 77 5.74 -12.79 -1.40
N GLU A 78 4.94 -11.90 -1.98
CA GLU A 78 5.47 -10.85 -2.82
C GLU A 78 5.99 -9.71 -1.98
N GLU A 79 7.22 -9.30 -2.26
CA GLU A 79 7.84 -8.16 -1.62
C GLU A 79 8.70 -7.44 -2.64
N GLY A 80 8.98 -6.17 -2.38
CA GLY A 80 9.89 -5.40 -3.18
C GLY A 80 9.24 -4.22 -3.88
N VAL A 81 9.73 -3.90 -5.06
CA VAL A 81 9.31 -2.72 -5.81
C VAL A 81 8.18 -3.09 -6.75
N LEU A 82 7.08 -2.34 -6.64
CA LEU A 82 5.96 -2.44 -7.57
C LEU A 82 5.97 -1.20 -8.45
N THR A 83 5.83 -1.42 -9.76
CA THR A 83 5.69 -0.33 -10.72
C THR A 83 4.26 -0.34 -11.25
N VAL A 84 3.57 0.76 -11.07
CA VAL A 84 2.17 0.89 -11.46
C VAL A 84 1.93 2.04 -12.42
#